data_c34dc4cac70c1fb50de1798156dbf589
#
_entry.id   c34dc4cac70c1fb50de1798156dbf589
#
_cell.length_a   1.000
_cell.length_b   1.000
_cell.length_c   1.000
_cell.angle_alpha   90.00
_cell.angle_beta   90.00
_cell.angle_gamma   90.00
#
_symmetry.space_group_name_H-M   'P 1'
#
loop_
_entity.id
_entity.type
_entity.pdbx_description
1 polymer ?
#
loop_
_entity_poly.entity_id
_entity_poly.type
_entity_poly.pdbx_seq_one_letter_code
_entity_poly.pdbx_strand_id
1 'polypeptide(L)'
;MSRDYPLASKAGLSGLVLSTLLAGCSVGPKYKAPTPALTPFHNSVDASAAANASPPPLDRWWTGFNDPMLETVVQRALNNNLDLAAALARVDQARAAAAGAGARLLPTADFGATATAERQSLAGNLGTIAGGFPTFRRDIHEYALGPAASWEIDLAGGLRHGGAAARDELQAAQAIQAGTRVTVAADAADAYLQIRGYQTRLAVAKNQIATDEHLVQLVRNRYDAGAASKREIAQAEAVLEQARGIVPVLRLSLEKQLNRLDVLMGAQPGTYARELEAASEVPSIPAIPGDQQPMDVLRRRPDIIAAERRLAASNERIGAAISDYYPKISLSGALGVDSLNSGHLFSSSAFQAVGVGALRWRLLDFGKIDAEVAQARGANAEALAVYRQAVLRAAEDVENSFSLLSQTEAYQSELQAEVQALVQARDLSEQAYRAGSITLTDVLDADRQLLAAQDELDASKADAARAAVVVFRSLGGGWDAPH
;
A
#
# COMPACT_ATOMS: atom_id res chain seq x y z
N MET A 1 -0.03 38.94 74.80
CA MET A 1 0.76 39.19 73.56
C MET A 1 1.04 37.84 72.90
N SER A 2 0.16 37.39 72.02
CA SER A 2 0.24 36.18 71.25
C SER A 2 0.81 36.54 69.87
N ARG A 3 1.85 35.89 69.44
CA ARG A 3 2.44 36.06 68.12
C ARG A 3 1.93 34.92 67.24
N ASP A 4 1.05 35.25 66.31
CA ASP A 4 0.67 34.34 65.20
C ASP A 4 1.78 34.34 64.10
N TYR A 5 2.29 33.17 63.78
CA TYR A 5 3.20 32.96 62.64
C TYR A 5 2.38 32.42 61.46
N PRO A 6 2.53 32.93 60.22
CA PRO A 6 1.77 32.45 59.07
C PRO A 6 2.44 31.19 58.47
N LEU A 7 1.74 30.08 58.55
CA LEU A 7 2.11 28.77 57.97
C LEU A 7 1.84 28.69 56.42
N ALA A 8 1.44 29.80 55.77
CA ALA A 8 0.95 29.80 54.39
C ALA A 8 2.03 29.87 53.28
N SER A 9 3.31 30.11 53.59
CA SER A 9 4.33 30.35 52.54
C SER A 9 5.13 29.10 52.11
N LYS A 10 5.11 28.01 52.86
CA LYS A 10 5.89 26.81 52.52
C LYS A 10 5.19 25.83 51.58
N ALA A 11 3.88 25.82 51.55
CA ALA A 11 3.09 24.97 50.63
C ALA A 11 3.15 25.43 49.17
N GLY A 12 3.26 26.76 48.92
CA GLY A 12 3.36 27.34 47.58
C GLY A 12 4.68 27.06 46.88
N LEU A 13 5.81 27.05 47.63
CA LEU A 13 7.14 26.80 47.04
C LEU A 13 7.35 25.30 46.68
N SER A 14 6.81 24.39 47.48
CA SER A 14 6.84 22.95 47.22
C SER A 14 5.99 22.55 46.00
N GLY A 15 4.87 23.22 45.74
CA GLY A 15 4.03 23.02 44.58
C GLY A 15 4.68 23.52 43.29
N LEU A 16 5.44 24.61 43.31
CA LEU A 16 6.11 25.19 42.18
C LEU A 16 7.34 24.36 41.76
N VAL A 17 8.08 23.81 42.71
CA VAL A 17 9.24 22.93 42.45
C VAL A 17 8.79 21.57 41.91
N LEU A 18 7.64 21.05 42.33
CA LEU A 18 7.08 19.80 41.83
C LEU A 18 6.53 19.96 40.41
N SER A 19 5.96 21.13 40.07
CA SER A 19 5.46 21.38 38.70
C SER A 19 6.56 21.64 37.67
N THR A 20 7.72 22.18 38.08
CA THR A 20 8.89 22.33 37.18
C THR A 20 9.65 21.02 36.93
N LEU A 21 9.58 20.05 37.86
CA LEU A 21 10.12 18.70 37.67
C LEU A 21 9.25 17.83 36.75
N LEU A 22 7.97 18.18 36.57
CA LEU A 22 7.03 17.49 35.67
C LEU A 22 7.13 17.96 34.19
N ALA A 23 7.88 19.03 33.89
CA ALA A 23 8.29 19.36 32.52
C ALA A 23 9.36 18.33 32.08
N GLY A 24 8.95 17.07 31.91
CA GLY A 24 9.80 15.93 31.65
C GLY A 24 10.70 16.16 30.47
N CYS A 25 12.01 16.22 30.70
CA CYS A 25 13.02 16.23 29.67
C CYS A 25 12.92 14.92 28.88
N SER A 26 12.41 14.98 27.65
CA SER A 26 12.51 13.87 26.72
C SER A 26 13.96 13.78 26.23
N VAL A 27 14.62 12.66 26.48
CA VAL A 27 16.02 12.40 26.07
C VAL A 27 16.02 11.76 24.70
N GLY A 28 16.99 12.09 23.86
CA GLY A 28 17.12 11.48 22.54
C GLY A 28 17.22 12.48 21.40
N PRO A 29 17.48 12.03 20.17
CA PRO A 29 17.58 12.88 19.01
C PRO A 29 16.18 13.35 18.58
N LYS A 30 16.06 14.63 18.21
CA LYS A 30 14.84 15.15 17.58
C LYS A 30 14.83 14.74 16.12
N TYR A 31 13.73 14.14 15.65
CA TYR A 31 13.55 13.81 14.26
C TYR A 31 13.53 15.07 13.39
N LYS A 32 14.21 15.01 12.26
CA LYS A 32 14.12 15.99 11.17
C LYS A 32 13.97 15.20 9.87
N ALA A 33 12.93 15.49 9.11
CA ALA A 33 12.71 14.87 7.80
C ALA A 33 13.91 15.18 6.89
N PRO A 34 14.55 14.19 6.27
CA PRO A 34 15.62 14.43 5.31
C PRO A 34 15.07 15.18 4.09
N THR A 35 15.79 16.15 3.59
CA THR A 35 15.46 16.84 2.35
C THR A 35 16.34 16.27 1.24
N PRO A 36 15.80 15.43 0.34
CA PRO A 36 16.58 14.88 -0.76
C PRO A 36 16.92 16.00 -1.76
N ALA A 37 18.16 16.02 -2.22
CA ALA A 37 18.57 16.88 -3.34
C ALA A 37 18.23 16.13 -4.64
N LEU A 38 17.19 16.58 -5.34
CA LEU A 38 16.79 16.04 -6.64
C LEU A 38 17.01 17.11 -7.72
N THR A 39 17.49 16.67 -8.87
CA THR A 39 17.49 17.45 -10.10
C THR A 39 16.13 17.35 -10.79
N PRO A 40 15.73 18.31 -11.64
CA PRO A 40 14.56 18.18 -12.50
C PRO A 40 14.59 16.85 -13.29
N PHE A 41 13.43 16.32 -13.61
CA PHE A 41 13.32 15.13 -14.44
C PHE A 41 13.99 15.35 -15.81
N HIS A 42 14.69 14.34 -16.29
CA HIS A 42 15.39 14.37 -17.58
C HIS A 42 14.40 14.20 -18.74
N ASN A 43 13.45 13.27 -18.61
CA ASN A 43 12.40 13.04 -19.58
C ASN A 43 11.22 13.95 -19.26
N SER A 44 10.75 14.69 -20.27
CA SER A 44 9.48 15.41 -20.19
C SER A 44 8.53 14.82 -21.22
N VAL A 45 7.26 14.72 -20.88
CA VAL A 45 6.24 14.45 -21.88
C VAL A 45 5.99 15.79 -22.58
N ASP A 46 6.43 15.90 -23.83
CA ASP A 46 6.01 17.02 -24.66
C ASP A 46 4.48 16.97 -24.77
N ALA A 47 3.82 18.01 -24.30
CA ALA A 47 2.37 18.15 -24.28
C ALA A 47 1.77 18.26 -25.71
N SER A 48 2.29 17.51 -26.68
CA SER A 48 2.13 17.72 -28.10
C SER A 48 0.78 17.30 -28.69
N ALA A 49 0.07 16.36 -28.09
CA ALA A 49 -1.21 15.92 -28.65
C ALA A 49 -2.44 16.50 -27.93
N ALA A 50 -2.30 16.97 -26.68
CA ALA A 50 -3.40 17.51 -25.87
C ALA A 50 -3.11 18.94 -25.38
N ALA A 51 -2.30 19.71 -26.08
CA ALA A 51 -1.81 21.05 -25.69
C ALA A 51 -2.91 22.07 -25.29
N ASN A 52 -4.18 21.77 -25.55
CA ASN A 52 -5.33 22.63 -25.22
C ASN A 52 -6.25 22.04 -24.13
N ALA A 53 -5.99 20.84 -23.60
CA ALA A 53 -6.78 20.23 -22.56
C ALA A 53 -6.09 20.34 -21.19
N SER A 54 -6.83 20.81 -20.19
CA SER A 54 -6.30 20.80 -18.82
C SER A 54 -6.16 19.34 -18.34
N PRO A 55 -5.05 18.97 -17.69
CA PRO A 55 -4.89 17.64 -17.14
C PRO A 55 -5.99 17.34 -16.10
N PRO A 56 -6.44 16.09 -15.99
CA PRO A 56 -7.42 15.70 -15.00
C PRO A 56 -6.84 15.82 -13.57
N PRO A 57 -7.72 15.92 -12.55
CA PRO A 57 -7.28 15.88 -11.15
C PRO A 57 -6.55 14.57 -10.86
N LEU A 58 -5.35 14.62 -10.26
CA LEU A 58 -4.54 13.43 -10.01
C LEU A 58 -5.20 12.40 -9.09
N ASP A 59 -6.08 12.81 -8.18
CA ASP A 59 -6.84 11.93 -7.29
C ASP A 59 -7.88 11.07 -8.03
N ARG A 60 -8.34 11.52 -9.20
CA ARG A 60 -9.31 10.85 -10.08
C ARG A 60 -8.91 10.91 -11.55
N TRP A 61 -7.64 10.66 -11.84
CA TRP A 61 -7.05 10.79 -13.18
C TRP A 61 -7.78 9.99 -14.28
N TRP A 62 -8.44 8.89 -13.92
CA TRP A 62 -9.21 8.05 -14.88
C TRP A 62 -10.39 8.77 -15.51
N THR A 63 -10.90 9.84 -14.89
CA THR A 63 -11.98 10.66 -15.49
C THR A 63 -11.53 11.37 -16.77
N GLY A 64 -10.23 11.62 -16.91
CA GLY A 64 -9.67 12.24 -18.10
C GLY A 64 -9.74 11.40 -19.36
N PHE A 65 -9.94 10.09 -19.26
CA PHE A 65 -10.15 9.21 -20.41
C PHE A 65 -11.55 9.38 -21.04
N ASN A 66 -12.46 10.12 -20.40
CA ASN A 66 -13.83 10.37 -20.87
C ASN A 66 -14.60 9.08 -21.21
N ASP A 67 -14.35 8.01 -20.46
CA ASP A 67 -15.02 6.71 -20.60
C ASP A 67 -15.80 6.40 -19.31
N PRO A 68 -17.15 6.50 -19.32
CA PRO A 68 -17.98 6.24 -18.14
C PRO A 68 -17.87 4.79 -17.63
N MET A 69 -17.56 3.83 -18.51
CA MET A 69 -17.38 2.44 -18.09
C MET A 69 -16.06 2.25 -17.34
N LEU A 70 -14.97 2.90 -17.79
CA LEU A 70 -13.71 2.93 -17.06
C LEU A 70 -13.90 3.52 -15.66
N GLU A 71 -14.62 4.65 -15.55
CA GLU A 71 -14.93 5.26 -14.25
C GLU A 71 -15.69 4.29 -13.34
N THR A 72 -16.71 3.63 -13.89
CA THR A 72 -17.50 2.63 -13.15
C THR A 72 -16.66 1.47 -12.65
N VAL A 73 -15.79 0.93 -13.50
CA VAL A 73 -14.89 -0.19 -13.19
C VAL A 73 -13.90 0.18 -12.10
N VAL A 74 -13.22 1.32 -12.24
CA VAL A 74 -12.24 1.79 -11.23
C VAL A 74 -12.94 2.07 -9.91
N GLN A 75 -14.09 2.74 -9.92
CA GLN A 75 -14.84 3.02 -8.68
C GLN A 75 -15.32 1.74 -7.99
N ARG A 76 -15.78 0.74 -8.77
CA ARG A 76 -16.20 -0.56 -8.24
C ARG A 76 -15.02 -1.33 -7.63
N ALA A 77 -13.86 -1.31 -8.29
CA ALA A 77 -12.64 -1.88 -7.75
C ALA A 77 -12.24 -1.19 -6.44
N LEU A 78 -12.23 0.13 -6.39
CA LEU A 78 -11.89 0.89 -5.19
C LEU A 78 -12.86 0.65 -4.01
N ASN A 79 -14.11 0.31 -4.28
CA ASN A 79 -15.10 0.05 -3.24
C ASN A 79 -15.08 -1.39 -2.72
N ASN A 80 -14.71 -2.36 -3.55
CA ASN A 80 -14.92 -3.78 -3.23
C ASN A 80 -13.63 -4.61 -3.20
N ASN A 81 -12.48 -4.03 -3.57
CA ASN A 81 -11.22 -4.78 -3.63
C ASN A 81 -10.78 -5.29 -2.26
N LEU A 82 -10.44 -6.59 -2.19
CA LEU A 82 -10.11 -7.25 -0.93
C LEU A 82 -8.70 -6.90 -0.41
N ASP A 83 -7.76 -6.53 -1.28
CA ASP A 83 -6.44 -6.06 -0.86
C ASP A 83 -6.57 -4.69 -0.18
N LEU A 84 -7.46 -3.84 -0.69
CA LEU A 84 -7.75 -2.55 -0.09
C LEU A 84 -8.46 -2.72 1.27
N ALA A 85 -9.39 -3.67 1.38
CA ALA A 85 -10.03 -4.03 2.65
C ALA A 85 -9.00 -4.56 3.67
N ALA A 86 -8.08 -5.42 3.24
CA ALA A 86 -6.99 -5.92 4.08
C ALA A 86 -6.03 -4.78 4.52
N ALA A 87 -5.73 -3.83 3.63
CA ALA A 87 -4.90 -2.68 3.96
C ALA A 87 -5.59 -1.78 5.01
N LEU A 88 -6.90 -1.57 4.91
CA LEU A 88 -7.69 -0.83 5.89
C LEU A 88 -7.67 -1.53 7.27
N ALA A 89 -7.83 -2.84 7.30
CA ALA A 89 -7.74 -3.62 8.54
C ALA A 89 -6.36 -3.51 9.21
N ARG A 90 -5.27 -3.40 8.42
CA ARG A 90 -3.92 -3.13 8.96
C ARG A 90 -3.80 -1.73 9.56
N VAL A 91 -4.48 -0.73 9.00
CA VAL A 91 -4.57 0.61 9.61
C VAL A 91 -5.28 0.54 10.96
N ASP A 92 -6.37 -0.22 11.09
CA ASP A 92 -7.07 -0.40 12.36
C ASP A 92 -6.21 -1.12 13.40
N GLN A 93 -5.43 -2.14 12.99
CA GLN A 93 -4.44 -2.79 13.86
C GLN A 93 -3.37 -1.79 14.35
N ALA A 94 -2.81 -0.98 13.44
CA ALA A 94 -1.81 0.02 13.80
C ALA A 94 -2.40 1.11 14.71
N ARG A 95 -3.66 1.51 14.48
CA ARG A 95 -4.39 2.46 15.34
C ARG A 95 -4.56 1.91 16.77
N ALA A 96 -4.96 0.66 16.89
CA ALA A 96 -5.07 -0.02 18.18
C ALA A 96 -3.72 -0.14 18.90
N ALA A 97 -2.65 -0.47 18.15
CA ALA A 97 -1.29 -0.52 18.69
C ALA A 97 -0.81 0.85 19.18
N ALA A 98 -1.08 1.93 18.44
CA ALA A 98 -0.75 3.29 18.85
C ALA A 98 -1.55 3.72 20.10
N ALA A 99 -2.84 3.39 20.17
CA ALA A 99 -3.65 3.63 21.36
C ALA A 99 -3.12 2.85 22.57
N GLY A 100 -2.77 1.57 22.41
CA GLY A 100 -2.18 0.74 23.45
C GLY A 100 -0.82 1.27 23.94
N ALA A 101 0.03 1.74 23.01
CA ALA A 101 1.29 2.39 23.39
C ALA A 101 1.07 3.69 24.15
N GLY A 102 0.07 4.50 23.76
CA GLY A 102 -0.33 5.71 24.48
C GLY A 102 -0.90 5.42 25.88
N ALA A 103 -1.64 4.33 26.02
CA ALA A 103 -2.23 3.92 27.29
C ALA A 103 -1.17 3.55 28.36
N ARG A 104 0.04 3.17 27.95
CA ARG A 104 1.15 2.92 28.90
C ARG A 104 1.58 4.15 29.70
N LEU A 105 1.21 5.35 29.25
CA LEU A 105 1.45 6.60 29.98
C LEU A 105 0.47 6.80 31.15
N LEU A 106 -0.60 6.01 31.22
CA LEU A 106 -1.67 6.13 32.20
C LEU A 106 -1.55 5.01 33.24
N PRO A 107 -2.07 5.20 34.47
CA PRO A 107 -2.17 4.13 35.44
C PRO A 107 -3.03 2.97 34.93
N THR A 108 -2.61 1.74 35.26
CA THR A 108 -3.45 0.54 35.12
C THR A 108 -4.05 0.17 36.46
N ALA A 109 -5.26 -0.33 36.47
CA ALA A 109 -5.92 -0.82 37.66
C ALA A 109 -6.58 -2.17 37.36
N ASP A 110 -6.28 -3.14 38.24
CA ASP A 110 -6.80 -4.49 38.18
C ASP A 110 -7.57 -4.80 39.47
N PHE A 111 -8.60 -5.64 39.38
CA PHE A 111 -9.29 -6.16 40.56
C PHE A 111 -8.91 -7.63 40.71
N GLY A 112 -8.30 -7.96 41.84
CA GLY A 112 -7.84 -9.31 42.15
C GLY A 112 -8.64 -9.92 43.32
N ALA A 113 -8.84 -11.22 43.27
CA ALA A 113 -9.32 -12.04 44.37
C ALA A 113 -8.44 -13.30 44.46
N THR A 114 -7.88 -13.56 45.62
CA THR A 114 -7.03 -14.72 45.85
C THR A 114 -7.52 -15.50 47.07
N ALA A 115 -7.46 -16.81 46.96
CA ALA A 115 -7.64 -17.73 48.09
C ALA A 115 -6.42 -18.67 48.09
N THR A 116 -5.59 -18.54 49.11
CA THR A 116 -4.35 -19.32 49.28
C THR A 116 -4.55 -20.31 50.39
N ALA A 117 -4.17 -21.57 50.16
CA ALA A 117 -4.05 -22.58 51.19
C ALA A 117 -2.60 -23.02 51.24
N GLU A 118 -1.96 -22.76 52.36
CA GLU A 118 -0.51 -23.04 52.56
C GLU A 118 -0.30 -23.90 53.79
N ARG A 119 0.55 -24.92 53.66
CA ARG A 119 1.08 -25.65 54.79
C ARG A 119 2.54 -25.32 55.02
N GLN A 120 2.80 -24.57 56.07
CA GLN A 120 4.14 -24.09 56.47
C GLN A 120 5.08 -25.27 56.84
N SER A 121 6.30 -25.23 56.26
CA SER A 121 7.35 -26.19 56.63
C SER A 121 7.93 -25.85 58.01
N LEU A 122 7.99 -26.81 58.92
CA LEU A 122 8.68 -26.62 60.20
C LEU A 122 10.19 -26.52 60.10
N ALA A 123 10.78 -27.01 59.02
CA ALA A 123 12.21 -26.92 58.71
C ALA A 123 12.56 -25.67 57.90
N GLY A 124 11.58 -24.84 57.47
CA GLY A 124 11.78 -23.55 56.79
C GLY A 124 12.05 -22.44 57.80
N ASN A 125 12.46 -21.23 57.31
CA ASN A 125 12.83 -20.09 58.14
C ASN A 125 11.73 -19.72 59.17
N LEU A 126 10.47 -19.66 58.71
CA LEU A 126 9.35 -19.30 59.58
C LEU A 126 9.05 -20.44 60.59
N GLY A 127 9.06 -21.70 60.14
CA GLY A 127 8.82 -22.85 61.00
C GLY A 127 9.85 -23.07 62.09
N THR A 128 11.13 -22.84 61.81
CA THR A 128 12.20 -22.93 62.81
C THR A 128 12.16 -21.83 63.89
N ILE A 129 11.68 -20.63 63.51
CA ILE A 129 11.57 -19.49 64.44
C ILE A 129 10.23 -19.55 65.20
N ALA A 130 9.12 -19.79 64.51
CA ALA A 130 7.80 -19.67 65.05
C ALA A 130 7.15 -21.00 65.46
N GLY A 131 7.66 -22.12 65.05
CA GLY A 131 7.06 -23.45 65.28
C GLY A 131 6.98 -23.87 66.76
N GLY A 132 7.71 -23.21 67.66
CA GLY A 132 7.63 -23.38 69.10
C GLY A 132 6.58 -22.52 69.82
N PHE A 133 5.93 -21.58 69.11
CA PHE A 133 4.92 -20.72 69.73
C PHE A 133 3.54 -21.40 69.67
N PRO A 134 2.78 -21.35 70.79
CA PRO A 134 1.43 -21.97 70.86
C PRO A 134 0.42 -21.42 69.86
N THR A 135 0.64 -20.23 69.34
CA THR A 135 -0.24 -19.55 68.36
C THR A 135 0.13 -19.83 66.92
N PHE A 136 1.26 -20.52 66.65
CA PHE A 136 1.71 -20.83 65.30
C PHE A 136 0.78 -21.86 64.62
N ARG A 137 0.15 -21.47 63.55
CA ARG A 137 -0.69 -22.34 62.71
C ARG A 137 0.10 -22.77 61.51
N ARG A 138 0.30 -24.07 61.37
CA ARG A 138 1.02 -24.67 60.23
C ARG A 138 0.24 -24.59 58.96
N ASP A 139 -1.08 -24.80 59.08
CA ASP A 139 -2.00 -24.75 57.96
C ASP A 139 -2.73 -23.39 57.99
N ILE A 140 -2.49 -22.58 56.92
CA ILE A 140 -2.98 -21.22 56.76
C ILE A 140 -3.89 -21.18 55.57
N HIS A 141 -5.06 -20.56 55.73
CA HIS A 141 -5.94 -20.14 54.64
C HIS A 141 -5.98 -18.63 54.64
N GLU A 142 -5.62 -17.99 53.51
CA GLU A 142 -5.62 -16.55 53.38
C GLU A 142 -6.54 -16.18 52.21
N TYR A 143 -7.37 -15.21 52.42
CA TYR A 143 -8.32 -14.69 51.44
C TYR A 143 -8.06 -13.19 51.31
N ALA A 144 -7.69 -12.75 50.09
CA ALA A 144 -7.49 -11.35 49.78
C ALA A 144 -8.32 -10.94 48.56
N LEU A 145 -8.84 -9.73 48.61
CA LEU A 145 -9.69 -9.22 47.54
C LEU A 145 -9.61 -7.69 47.52
N GLY A 146 -9.43 -7.12 46.32
CA GLY A 146 -9.44 -5.68 46.13
C GLY A 146 -8.82 -5.18 44.84
N PRO A 147 -9.00 -3.89 44.51
CA PRO A 147 -8.31 -3.23 43.40
C PRO A 147 -6.84 -2.96 43.72
N ALA A 148 -5.98 -3.14 42.72
CA ALA A 148 -4.58 -2.70 42.71
C ALA A 148 -4.34 -1.83 41.49
N ALA A 149 -3.58 -0.75 41.64
CA ALA A 149 -3.19 0.12 40.55
C ALA A 149 -1.67 0.24 40.48
N SER A 150 -1.15 0.38 39.25
CA SER A 150 0.26 0.66 39.01
C SER A 150 0.45 1.69 37.92
N TRP A 151 1.46 2.53 38.06
CA TRP A 151 1.78 3.59 37.12
C TRP A 151 3.30 3.81 37.06
N GLU A 152 3.87 3.79 35.85
CA GLU A 152 5.25 4.21 35.61
C GLU A 152 5.27 5.69 35.23
N ILE A 153 6.00 6.49 36.00
CA ILE A 153 6.20 7.92 35.71
C ILE A 153 7.32 8.04 34.67
N ASP A 154 6.96 8.51 33.48
CA ASP A 154 7.88 8.62 32.34
C ASP A 154 8.78 9.86 32.47
N LEU A 155 9.81 9.79 33.30
CA LEU A 155 10.75 10.89 33.55
C LEU A 155 11.62 11.20 32.33
N ALA A 156 12.22 10.18 31.74
CA ALA A 156 13.14 10.31 30.62
C ALA A 156 12.46 10.31 29.24
N GLY A 157 11.16 10.07 29.18
CA GLY A 157 10.40 10.08 27.92
C GLY A 157 10.38 8.78 27.14
N GLY A 158 10.82 7.67 27.74
CA GLY A 158 10.87 6.37 27.07
C GLY A 158 9.50 5.87 26.60
N LEU A 159 8.49 6.00 27.46
CA LEU A 159 7.10 5.65 27.09
C LEU A 159 6.51 6.62 26.07
N ARG A 160 6.83 7.93 26.17
CA ARG A 160 6.42 8.95 25.18
C ARG A 160 7.03 8.68 23.81
N HIS A 161 8.32 8.32 23.75
CA HIS A 161 9.00 7.89 22.52
C HIS A 161 8.38 6.62 21.94
N GLY A 162 8.09 5.62 22.80
CA GLY A 162 7.37 4.42 22.35
C GLY A 162 6.00 4.72 21.74
N GLY A 163 5.24 5.63 22.36
CA GLY A 163 3.96 6.11 21.87
C GLY A 163 4.08 6.93 20.58
N ALA A 164 5.14 7.75 20.44
CA ALA A 164 5.43 8.50 19.22
C ALA A 164 5.79 7.55 18.06
N ALA A 165 6.69 6.59 18.30
CA ALA A 165 7.03 5.57 17.32
C ALA A 165 5.81 4.80 16.82
N ALA A 166 4.90 4.41 17.71
CA ALA A 166 3.67 3.71 17.33
C ALA A 166 2.71 4.61 16.51
N ARG A 167 2.66 5.92 16.76
CA ARG A 167 1.89 6.87 15.93
C ARG A 167 2.50 7.04 14.54
N ASP A 168 3.83 7.09 14.43
CA ASP A 168 4.51 7.16 13.12
C ASP A 168 4.29 5.85 12.33
N GLU A 169 4.29 4.69 12.98
CA GLU A 169 3.91 3.41 12.32
C GLU A 169 2.46 3.40 11.85
N LEU A 170 1.52 4.00 12.60
CA LEU A 170 0.14 4.19 12.14
C LEU A 170 0.11 5.07 10.88
N GLN A 171 0.84 6.18 10.85
CA GLN A 171 0.91 7.03 9.66
C GLN A 171 1.55 6.30 8.47
N ALA A 172 2.55 5.46 8.71
CA ALA A 172 3.11 4.59 7.67
C ALA A 172 2.08 3.58 7.14
N ALA A 173 1.27 2.96 8.01
CA ALA A 173 0.21 2.06 7.61
C ALA A 173 -0.90 2.77 6.79
N GLN A 174 -1.25 4.00 7.14
CA GLN A 174 -2.18 4.84 6.38
C GLN A 174 -1.63 5.17 4.97
N ALA A 175 -0.35 5.51 4.88
CA ALA A 175 0.31 5.74 3.60
C ALA A 175 0.34 4.45 2.74
N ILE A 176 0.60 3.28 3.32
CA ILE A 176 0.55 2.00 2.62
C ILE A 176 -0.86 1.70 2.10
N GLN A 177 -1.90 2.01 2.87
CA GLN A 177 -3.29 1.87 2.42
C GLN A 177 -3.57 2.80 1.23
N ALA A 178 -3.10 4.04 1.25
CA ALA A 178 -3.18 4.95 0.09
C ALA A 178 -2.42 4.39 -1.12
N GLY A 179 -1.23 3.81 -0.92
CA GLY A 179 -0.46 3.14 -1.98
C GLY A 179 -1.21 1.94 -2.59
N THR A 180 -1.90 1.15 -1.77
CA THR A 180 -2.76 0.06 -2.24
C THR A 180 -3.90 0.62 -3.10
N ARG A 181 -4.51 1.75 -2.71
CA ARG A 181 -5.56 2.42 -3.50
C ARG A 181 -5.03 2.87 -4.87
N VAL A 182 -3.84 3.48 -4.92
CA VAL A 182 -3.17 3.86 -6.18
C VAL A 182 -2.98 2.64 -7.08
N THR A 183 -2.49 1.54 -6.52
CA THR A 183 -2.25 0.29 -7.26
C THR A 183 -3.55 -0.32 -7.78
N VAL A 184 -4.58 -0.43 -6.96
CA VAL A 184 -5.88 -1.02 -7.35
C VAL A 184 -6.54 -0.18 -8.45
N ALA A 185 -6.50 1.15 -8.37
CA ALA A 185 -7.03 2.02 -9.41
C ALA A 185 -6.30 1.81 -10.75
N ALA A 186 -4.96 1.77 -10.71
CA ALA A 186 -4.14 1.57 -11.90
C ALA A 186 -4.33 0.16 -12.51
N ASP A 187 -4.36 -0.88 -11.68
CA ASP A 187 -4.54 -2.26 -12.14
C ASP A 187 -5.94 -2.51 -12.74
N ALA A 188 -6.97 -1.88 -12.18
CA ALA A 188 -8.33 -1.95 -12.73
C ALA A 188 -8.43 -1.23 -14.09
N ALA A 189 -7.82 -0.05 -14.21
CA ALA A 189 -7.76 0.68 -15.47
C ALA A 189 -6.93 -0.06 -16.52
N ASP A 190 -5.77 -0.62 -16.15
CA ASP A 190 -4.92 -1.41 -17.02
C ASP A 190 -5.66 -2.64 -17.58
N ALA A 191 -6.33 -3.41 -16.70
CA ALA A 191 -7.11 -4.57 -17.13
C ALA A 191 -8.26 -4.18 -18.07
N TYR A 192 -8.96 -3.07 -17.76
CA TYR A 192 -10.03 -2.55 -18.63
C TYR A 192 -9.51 -2.14 -20.00
N LEU A 193 -8.43 -1.38 -20.09
CA LEU A 193 -7.82 -0.96 -21.35
C LEU A 193 -7.34 -2.15 -22.19
N GLN A 194 -6.80 -3.19 -21.55
CA GLN A 194 -6.47 -4.44 -22.23
C GLN A 194 -7.70 -5.15 -22.78
N ILE A 195 -8.83 -5.17 -22.05
CA ILE A 195 -10.09 -5.72 -22.55
C ILE A 195 -10.50 -4.99 -23.83
N ARG A 196 -10.47 -3.64 -23.84
CA ARG A 196 -10.80 -2.84 -25.02
C ARG A 196 -9.86 -3.11 -26.20
N GLY A 197 -8.54 -3.22 -25.93
CA GLY A 197 -7.56 -3.58 -26.93
C GLY A 197 -7.83 -4.97 -27.54
N TYR A 198 -8.12 -6.00 -26.76
CA TYR A 198 -8.46 -7.32 -27.29
C TYR A 198 -9.79 -7.34 -28.05
N GLN A 199 -10.77 -6.53 -27.65
CA GLN A 199 -12.04 -6.39 -28.38
C GLN A 199 -11.82 -5.77 -29.77
N THR A 200 -11.00 -4.72 -29.86
CA THR A 200 -10.64 -4.08 -31.12
C THR A 200 -9.90 -5.06 -32.03
N ARG A 201 -8.88 -5.75 -31.54
CA ARG A 201 -8.14 -6.77 -32.29
C ARG A 201 -9.03 -7.92 -32.76
N LEU A 202 -10.01 -8.35 -31.94
CA LEU A 202 -11.00 -9.36 -32.35
C LEU A 202 -11.90 -8.88 -33.49
N ALA A 203 -12.26 -7.58 -33.49
CA ALA A 203 -13.03 -7.00 -34.59
C ALA A 203 -12.21 -6.97 -35.88
N VAL A 204 -10.95 -6.55 -35.83
CA VAL A 204 -10.02 -6.59 -36.98
C VAL A 204 -9.83 -8.01 -37.49
N ALA A 205 -9.58 -8.99 -36.62
CA ALA A 205 -9.44 -10.40 -37.01
C ALA A 205 -10.70 -10.96 -37.73
N LYS A 206 -11.88 -10.58 -37.26
CA LYS A 206 -13.16 -10.96 -37.93
C LYS A 206 -13.31 -10.32 -39.32
N ASN A 207 -12.94 -9.04 -39.44
CA ASN A 207 -12.97 -8.34 -40.74
C ASN A 207 -11.98 -8.99 -41.74
N GLN A 208 -10.78 -9.36 -41.23
CA GLN A 208 -9.80 -10.07 -42.06
C GLN A 208 -10.32 -11.42 -42.55
N ILE A 209 -10.92 -12.23 -41.66
CA ILE A 209 -11.56 -13.50 -42.06
C ILE A 209 -12.55 -13.29 -43.18
N ALA A 210 -13.43 -12.25 -43.12
CA ALA A 210 -14.37 -11.95 -44.17
C ALA A 210 -13.67 -11.57 -45.47
N THR A 211 -12.55 -10.82 -45.42
CA THR A 211 -11.74 -10.47 -46.60
C THR A 211 -11.11 -11.71 -47.22
N ASP A 212 -10.54 -12.61 -46.42
CA ASP A 212 -9.92 -13.84 -46.89
C ASP A 212 -10.96 -14.81 -47.46
N GLU A 213 -12.17 -14.87 -46.90
CA GLU A 213 -13.28 -15.64 -47.48
C GLU A 213 -13.65 -15.13 -48.87
N HIS A 214 -13.69 -13.82 -49.09
CA HIS A 214 -13.90 -13.22 -50.39
C HIS A 214 -12.74 -13.56 -51.37
N LEU A 215 -11.51 -13.52 -50.89
CA LEU A 215 -10.35 -13.88 -51.72
C LEU A 215 -10.39 -15.36 -52.13
N VAL A 216 -10.70 -16.28 -51.20
CA VAL A 216 -10.90 -17.70 -51.54
C VAL A 216 -11.97 -17.89 -52.62
N GLN A 217 -13.09 -17.18 -52.48
CA GLN A 217 -14.16 -17.25 -53.46
C GLN A 217 -13.72 -16.70 -54.87
N LEU A 218 -12.95 -15.61 -54.88
CA LEU A 218 -12.39 -15.04 -56.08
C LEU A 218 -11.47 -16.06 -56.79
N VAL A 219 -10.59 -16.71 -56.07
CA VAL A 219 -9.65 -17.71 -56.61
C VAL A 219 -10.41 -18.94 -57.12
N ARG A 220 -11.46 -19.39 -56.43
CA ARG A 220 -12.32 -20.50 -56.92
C ARG A 220 -13.01 -20.15 -58.22
N ASN A 221 -13.59 -18.96 -58.32
CA ASN A 221 -14.22 -18.50 -59.57
C ASN A 221 -13.23 -18.44 -60.77
N ARG A 222 -12.00 -18.00 -60.50
CA ARG A 222 -10.92 -18.00 -61.52
C ARG A 222 -10.47 -19.42 -61.89
N TYR A 223 -10.45 -20.35 -60.93
CA TYR A 223 -10.15 -21.75 -61.20
C TYR A 223 -11.24 -22.37 -62.11
N ASP A 224 -12.50 -22.14 -61.85
CA ASP A 224 -13.62 -22.63 -62.66
C ASP A 224 -13.59 -22.05 -64.08
N ALA A 225 -13.08 -20.82 -64.23
CA ALA A 225 -12.83 -20.19 -65.54
C ALA A 225 -11.52 -20.64 -66.18
N GLY A 226 -10.75 -21.57 -65.61
CA GLY A 226 -9.45 -22.05 -66.11
C GLY A 226 -8.29 -21.07 -65.97
N ALA A 227 -8.44 -19.99 -65.19
CA ALA A 227 -7.48 -18.92 -65.03
C ALA A 227 -6.71 -18.96 -63.66
N ALA A 228 -6.92 -20.01 -62.85
CA ALA A 228 -6.20 -20.26 -61.60
C ALA A 228 -5.93 -21.76 -61.42
N SER A 229 -5.03 -22.12 -60.53
CA SER A 229 -4.64 -23.50 -60.22
C SER A 229 -5.20 -23.97 -58.87
N LYS A 230 -5.28 -25.31 -58.67
CA LYS A 230 -5.62 -25.89 -57.35
C LYS A 230 -4.62 -25.47 -56.25
N ARG A 231 -3.35 -25.20 -56.61
CA ARG A 231 -2.34 -24.70 -55.68
C ARG A 231 -2.76 -23.32 -55.13
N GLU A 232 -3.27 -22.44 -55.97
CA GLU A 232 -3.72 -21.11 -55.53
C GLU A 232 -4.93 -21.19 -54.59
N ILE A 233 -5.88 -22.11 -54.84
CA ILE A 233 -6.99 -22.38 -53.92
C ILE A 233 -6.43 -22.80 -52.54
N ALA A 234 -5.53 -23.79 -52.52
CA ALA A 234 -4.97 -24.27 -51.26
C ALA A 234 -4.15 -23.20 -50.53
N GLN A 235 -3.47 -22.30 -51.23
CA GLN A 235 -2.75 -21.16 -50.64
C GLN A 235 -3.73 -20.15 -50.01
N ALA A 236 -4.79 -19.78 -50.68
CA ALA A 236 -5.81 -18.88 -50.17
C ALA A 236 -6.55 -19.48 -48.96
N GLU A 237 -6.91 -20.76 -49.00
CA GLU A 237 -7.52 -21.48 -47.89
C GLU A 237 -6.58 -21.54 -46.66
N ALA A 238 -5.27 -21.76 -46.86
CA ALA A 238 -4.29 -21.80 -45.79
C ALA A 238 -4.20 -20.44 -45.06
N VAL A 239 -4.25 -19.30 -45.76
CA VAL A 239 -4.27 -17.96 -45.18
C VAL A 239 -5.55 -17.73 -44.40
N LEU A 240 -6.71 -18.10 -44.95
CA LEU A 240 -7.99 -18.02 -44.23
C LEU A 240 -7.98 -18.82 -42.92
N GLU A 241 -7.47 -20.06 -42.96
CA GLU A 241 -7.39 -20.86 -41.70
C GLU A 241 -6.37 -20.30 -40.71
N GLN A 242 -5.29 -19.68 -41.16
CA GLN A 242 -4.37 -18.94 -40.31
C GLN A 242 -5.08 -17.76 -39.62
N ALA A 243 -5.85 -16.93 -40.33
CA ALA A 243 -6.62 -15.83 -39.79
C ALA A 243 -7.65 -16.32 -38.73
N ARG A 244 -8.34 -17.42 -39.04
CA ARG A 244 -9.27 -18.06 -38.10
C ARG A 244 -8.60 -18.54 -36.81
N GLY A 245 -7.35 -19.01 -36.91
CA GLY A 245 -6.55 -19.47 -35.76
C GLY A 245 -6.19 -18.38 -34.76
N ILE A 246 -6.17 -17.11 -35.15
CA ILE A 246 -5.89 -15.97 -34.27
C ILE A 246 -7.06 -15.73 -33.28
N VAL A 247 -8.29 -15.94 -33.70
CA VAL A 247 -9.49 -15.63 -32.89
C VAL A 247 -9.51 -16.35 -31.54
N PRO A 248 -9.28 -17.66 -31.44
CA PRO A 248 -9.27 -18.34 -30.13
C PRO A 248 -8.16 -17.83 -29.20
N VAL A 249 -7.01 -17.41 -29.73
CA VAL A 249 -5.89 -16.85 -28.94
C VAL A 249 -6.28 -15.49 -28.33
N LEU A 250 -6.89 -14.61 -29.15
CA LEU A 250 -7.39 -13.31 -28.68
C LEU A 250 -8.53 -13.47 -27.67
N ARG A 251 -9.45 -14.43 -27.89
CA ARG A 251 -10.53 -14.72 -26.93
C ARG A 251 -9.98 -15.21 -25.59
N LEU A 252 -8.99 -16.08 -25.60
CA LEU A 252 -8.35 -16.54 -24.36
C LEU A 252 -7.73 -15.36 -23.60
N SER A 253 -7.07 -14.44 -24.30
CA SER A 253 -6.46 -13.25 -23.69
C SER A 253 -7.51 -12.30 -23.14
N LEU A 254 -8.59 -12.07 -23.88
CA LEU A 254 -9.74 -11.29 -23.40
C LEU A 254 -10.35 -11.88 -22.12
N GLU A 255 -10.63 -13.19 -22.12
CA GLU A 255 -11.21 -13.88 -20.98
C GLU A 255 -10.33 -13.78 -19.73
N LYS A 256 -9.02 -13.90 -19.89
CA LYS A 256 -8.07 -13.70 -18.77
C LYS A 256 -8.18 -12.32 -18.16
N GLN A 257 -8.34 -11.26 -18.97
CA GLN A 257 -8.47 -9.91 -18.45
C GLN A 257 -9.84 -9.65 -17.82
N LEU A 258 -10.91 -10.21 -18.37
CA LEU A 258 -12.25 -10.17 -17.76
C LEU A 258 -12.22 -10.83 -16.36
N ASN A 259 -11.63 -12.02 -16.25
CA ASN A 259 -11.50 -12.72 -14.99
C ASN A 259 -10.63 -11.96 -13.98
N ARG A 260 -9.52 -11.35 -14.43
CA ARG A 260 -8.67 -10.50 -13.59
C ARG A 260 -9.44 -9.29 -13.07
N LEU A 261 -10.22 -8.63 -13.94
CA LEU A 261 -10.98 -7.44 -13.57
C LEU A 261 -12.07 -7.77 -12.55
N ASP A 262 -12.77 -8.90 -12.70
CA ASP A 262 -13.76 -9.37 -11.72
C ASP A 262 -13.13 -9.53 -10.33
N VAL A 263 -11.94 -10.17 -10.25
CA VAL A 263 -11.20 -10.32 -8.99
C VAL A 263 -10.80 -8.97 -8.40
N LEU A 264 -10.33 -8.03 -9.22
CA LEU A 264 -10.02 -6.66 -8.78
C LEU A 264 -11.24 -5.93 -8.22
N MET A 265 -12.43 -6.20 -8.78
CA MET A 265 -13.71 -5.69 -8.30
C MET A 265 -14.31 -6.49 -7.12
N GLY A 266 -13.57 -7.45 -6.55
CA GLY A 266 -13.99 -8.25 -5.42
C GLY A 266 -15.07 -9.29 -5.75
N ALA A 267 -15.18 -9.69 -7.01
CA ALA A 267 -16.20 -10.61 -7.49
C ALA A 267 -15.61 -11.92 -8.04
N GLN A 268 -16.45 -12.94 -8.14
CA GLN A 268 -16.09 -14.19 -8.78
C GLN A 268 -15.95 -13.98 -10.30
N PRO A 269 -14.93 -14.59 -10.96
CA PRO A 269 -14.79 -14.57 -12.42
C PRO A 269 -16.09 -14.91 -13.16
N GLY A 270 -16.41 -14.10 -14.19
CA GLY A 270 -17.64 -14.20 -14.97
C GLY A 270 -18.79 -13.32 -14.47
N THR A 271 -18.65 -12.59 -13.35
CA THR A 271 -19.72 -11.77 -12.76
C THR A 271 -20.08 -10.59 -13.63
N TYR A 272 -19.10 -9.83 -14.11
CA TYR A 272 -19.31 -8.60 -14.89
C TYR A 272 -18.99 -8.77 -16.38
N ALA A 273 -18.68 -9.98 -16.85
CA ALA A 273 -18.31 -10.25 -18.24
C ALA A 273 -19.35 -9.71 -19.24
N ARG A 274 -20.66 -9.85 -18.95
CA ARG A 274 -21.75 -9.38 -19.83
C ARG A 274 -21.79 -7.86 -19.96
N GLU A 275 -21.47 -7.10 -18.92
CA GLU A 275 -21.43 -5.64 -18.96
C GLU A 275 -20.33 -5.12 -19.90
N LEU A 276 -19.25 -5.90 -20.05
CA LEU A 276 -18.08 -5.59 -20.84
C LEU A 276 -18.06 -6.29 -22.20
N GLU A 277 -19.09 -7.08 -22.53
CA GLU A 277 -19.17 -7.83 -23.79
C GLU A 277 -19.29 -6.91 -25.02
N ALA A 278 -19.98 -5.77 -24.87
CA ALA A 278 -20.09 -4.79 -25.94
C ALA A 278 -18.71 -4.22 -26.29
N ALA A 279 -18.30 -4.43 -27.55
CA ALA A 279 -17.05 -3.87 -28.05
C ALA A 279 -17.13 -2.34 -28.05
N SER A 280 -16.05 -1.71 -27.62
CA SER A 280 -15.83 -0.27 -27.67
C SER A 280 -14.39 -0.01 -28.04
N GLU A 281 -14.13 1.15 -28.62
CA GLU A 281 -12.76 1.58 -28.93
C GLU A 281 -11.95 1.81 -27.64
N VAL A 282 -10.62 1.75 -27.78
CA VAL A 282 -9.73 2.15 -26.70
C VAL A 282 -9.91 3.65 -26.45
N PRO A 283 -10.14 4.09 -25.19
CA PRO A 283 -10.31 5.50 -24.87
C PRO A 283 -9.08 6.34 -25.23
N SER A 284 -9.32 7.62 -25.58
CA SER A 284 -8.24 8.56 -25.86
C SER A 284 -7.42 8.87 -24.61
N ILE A 285 -6.12 9.05 -24.79
CA ILE A 285 -5.20 9.38 -23.70
C ILE A 285 -5.49 10.80 -23.20
N PRO A 286 -5.65 11.00 -21.87
CA PRO A 286 -5.84 12.33 -21.31
C PRO A 286 -4.56 13.16 -21.34
N ALA A 287 -4.68 14.48 -21.20
CA ALA A 287 -3.53 15.34 -21.02
C ALA A 287 -2.72 14.92 -19.78
N ILE A 288 -1.42 14.79 -19.95
CA ILE A 288 -0.49 14.43 -18.86
C ILE A 288 0.05 15.71 -18.22
N PRO A 289 0.08 15.81 -16.86
CA PRO A 289 0.73 16.95 -16.21
C PRO A 289 2.26 16.85 -16.39
N GLY A 290 2.79 17.62 -17.35
CA GLY A 290 4.22 17.59 -17.73
C GLY A 290 5.12 18.50 -16.90
N ASP A 291 4.57 19.38 -16.05
CA ASP A 291 5.25 20.39 -15.26
C ASP A 291 5.56 19.98 -13.81
N GLN A 292 5.34 18.71 -13.47
CA GLN A 292 5.52 18.21 -12.12
C GLN A 292 6.98 18.29 -11.68
N GLN A 293 7.22 19.03 -10.59
CA GLN A 293 8.56 19.08 -9.99
C GLN A 293 8.81 17.79 -9.17
N PRO A 294 10.06 17.29 -9.13
CA PRO A 294 10.39 16.09 -8.34
C PRO A 294 9.93 16.17 -6.88
N MET A 295 10.01 17.36 -6.27
CA MET A 295 9.56 17.58 -4.88
C MET A 295 8.05 17.40 -4.69
N ASP A 296 7.23 17.70 -5.70
CA ASP A 296 5.77 17.56 -5.62
C ASP A 296 5.40 16.07 -5.69
N VAL A 297 6.09 15.31 -6.54
CA VAL A 297 5.96 13.83 -6.61
C VAL A 297 6.33 13.19 -5.27
N LEU A 298 7.45 13.63 -4.63
CA LEU A 298 7.87 13.09 -3.33
C LEU A 298 6.80 13.28 -2.25
N ARG A 299 6.17 14.45 -2.21
CA ARG A 299 5.16 14.78 -1.21
C ARG A 299 3.88 13.97 -1.41
N ARG A 300 3.62 13.52 -2.63
CA ARG A 300 2.38 12.86 -3.01
C ARG A 300 2.49 11.34 -3.02
N ARG A 301 3.67 10.76 -3.19
CA ARG A 301 3.83 9.30 -3.31
C ARG A 301 3.69 8.59 -1.95
N PRO A 302 2.71 7.69 -1.81
CA PRO A 302 2.45 6.99 -0.55
C PRO A 302 3.60 6.10 -0.08
N ASP A 303 4.37 5.50 -0.99
CA ASP A 303 5.52 4.65 -0.68
C ASP A 303 6.66 5.46 -0.01
N ILE A 304 6.89 6.69 -0.47
CA ILE A 304 7.87 7.61 0.12
C ILE A 304 7.40 8.08 1.48
N ILE A 305 6.12 8.45 1.62
CA ILE A 305 5.52 8.85 2.89
C ILE A 305 5.64 7.70 3.91
N ALA A 306 5.33 6.47 3.51
CA ALA A 306 5.45 5.30 4.39
C ALA A 306 6.89 5.07 4.86
N ALA A 307 7.87 5.19 3.96
CA ALA A 307 9.28 5.02 4.29
C ALA A 307 9.78 6.14 5.22
N GLU A 308 9.35 7.39 4.99
CA GLU A 308 9.69 8.52 5.83
C GLU A 308 9.10 8.40 7.24
N ARG A 309 7.82 7.98 7.37
CA ARG A 309 7.19 7.73 8.67
C ARG A 309 7.86 6.60 9.44
N ARG A 310 8.30 5.53 8.77
CA ARG A 310 9.09 4.47 9.41
C ARG A 310 10.47 4.94 9.88
N LEU A 311 11.10 5.84 9.13
CA LEU A 311 12.33 6.49 9.55
C LEU A 311 12.08 7.34 10.81
N ALA A 312 11.01 8.10 10.88
CA ALA A 312 10.60 8.85 12.07
C ALA A 312 10.39 7.91 13.26
N ALA A 313 9.64 6.82 13.08
CA ALA A 313 9.41 5.81 14.11
C ALA A 313 10.72 5.21 14.63
N SER A 314 11.69 4.92 13.75
CA SER A 314 12.99 4.37 14.14
C SER A 314 13.82 5.38 14.94
N ASN A 315 13.74 6.69 14.62
CA ASN A 315 14.37 7.75 15.39
C ASN A 315 13.78 7.85 16.81
N GLU A 316 12.48 7.74 16.95
CA GLU A 316 11.81 7.72 18.26
C GLU A 316 12.28 6.51 19.09
N ARG A 317 12.52 5.34 18.49
CA ARG A 317 13.05 4.15 19.16
C ARG A 317 14.47 4.38 19.74
N ILE A 318 15.28 5.26 19.12
CA ILE A 318 16.57 5.65 19.71
C ILE A 318 16.34 6.39 21.04
N GLY A 319 15.39 7.33 21.08
CA GLY A 319 15.02 8.04 22.30
C GLY A 319 14.52 7.09 23.40
N ALA A 320 13.69 6.10 23.02
CA ALA A 320 13.22 5.08 23.93
C ALA A 320 14.38 4.26 24.52
N ALA A 321 15.35 3.84 23.70
CA ALA A 321 16.54 3.09 24.18
C ALA A 321 17.44 3.96 25.08
N ILE A 322 17.66 5.23 24.74
CA ILE A 322 18.44 6.17 25.56
C ILE A 322 17.78 6.39 26.92
N SER A 323 16.45 6.32 27.01
CA SER A 323 15.74 6.49 28.29
C SER A 323 16.13 5.44 29.34
N ASP A 324 16.65 4.29 28.93
CA ASP A 324 17.07 3.21 29.82
C ASP A 324 18.36 3.50 30.62
N TYR A 325 19.13 4.54 30.22
CA TYR A 325 20.20 5.08 31.06
C TYR A 325 19.70 5.79 32.33
N TYR A 326 18.45 6.16 32.37
CA TYR A 326 17.85 6.96 33.42
C TYR A 326 17.03 6.11 34.39
N PRO A 327 16.89 6.55 35.67
CA PRO A 327 16.08 5.84 36.63
C PRO A 327 14.59 5.85 36.23
N LYS A 328 13.92 4.72 36.42
CA LYS A 328 12.47 4.56 36.26
C LYS A 328 11.80 4.61 37.61
N ILE A 329 10.77 5.44 37.74
CA ILE A 329 9.95 5.57 38.93
C ILE A 329 8.60 4.94 38.66
N SER A 330 8.17 4.04 39.55
CA SER A 330 6.81 3.49 39.52
C SER A 330 6.09 3.75 40.84
N LEU A 331 4.83 4.06 40.74
CA LEU A 331 3.89 4.13 41.85
C LEU A 331 2.93 2.97 41.75
N SER A 332 2.72 2.26 42.85
CA SER A 332 1.70 1.23 42.93
C SER A 332 0.91 1.37 44.23
N GLY A 333 -0.34 0.96 44.22
CA GLY A 333 -1.18 0.97 45.39
C GLY A 333 -2.23 -0.12 45.31
N ALA A 334 -2.62 -0.64 46.47
CA ALA A 334 -3.70 -1.58 46.57
C ALA A 334 -4.60 -1.18 47.75
N LEU A 335 -5.88 -1.33 47.52
CA LEU A 335 -6.92 -1.18 48.57
C LEU A 335 -7.70 -2.51 48.59
N GLY A 336 -7.99 -3.01 49.77
CA GLY A 336 -8.70 -4.29 49.80
C GLY A 336 -9.00 -4.78 51.18
N VAL A 337 -9.37 -6.05 51.23
CA VAL A 337 -9.55 -6.80 52.46
C VAL A 337 -8.69 -8.05 52.41
N ASP A 338 -8.12 -8.37 53.56
CA ASP A 338 -7.26 -9.56 53.75
C ASP A 338 -7.59 -10.22 55.06
N SER A 339 -7.83 -11.53 55.08
CA SER A 339 -8.19 -12.26 56.27
C SER A 339 -7.79 -13.73 56.18
N LEU A 340 -7.33 -14.27 57.31
CA LEU A 340 -7.10 -15.71 57.44
C LEU A 340 -8.40 -16.53 57.65
N ASN A 341 -9.52 -15.87 57.74
CA ASN A 341 -10.84 -16.52 57.88
C ASN A 341 -11.84 -15.88 56.91
N SER A 342 -12.45 -16.70 56.07
CA SER A 342 -13.44 -16.22 55.10
C SER A 342 -14.65 -15.52 55.72
N GLY A 343 -15.04 -15.92 56.93
CA GLY A 343 -16.15 -15.28 57.67
C GLY A 343 -15.87 -13.86 58.18
N HIS A 344 -14.61 -13.46 58.29
CA HIS A 344 -14.18 -12.15 58.71
C HIS A 344 -13.63 -11.27 57.59
N LEU A 345 -13.71 -11.72 56.37
CA LEU A 345 -13.11 -11.05 55.19
C LEU A 345 -13.69 -9.61 55.01
N PHE A 346 -14.95 -9.38 55.32
CA PHE A 346 -15.59 -8.09 55.19
C PHE A 346 -15.71 -7.30 56.52
N SER A 347 -14.93 -7.71 57.53
CA SER A 347 -14.84 -6.94 58.79
C SER A 347 -13.94 -5.72 58.61
N SER A 348 -14.15 -4.70 59.47
CA SER A 348 -13.30 -3.50 59.48
C SER A 348 -11.82 -3.81 59.79
N SER A 349 -11.56 -4.92 60.48
CA SER A 349 -10.20 -5.39 60.82
C SER A 349 -9.51 -6.06 59.62
N ALA A 350 -10.22 -6.46 58.57
CA ALA A 350 -9.66 -7.06 57.36
C ALA A 350 -9.24 -5.99 56.35
N PHE A 351 -9.64 -4.74 56.49
CA PHE A 351 -9.28 -3.68 55.56
C PHE A 351 -7.79 -3.38 55.58
N GLN A 352 -7.18 -3.36 54.36
CA GLN A 352 -5.82 -2.95 54.19
C GLN A 352 -5.69 -1.93 53.05
N ALA A 353 -4.71 -1.03 53.16
CA ALA A 353 -4.29 -0.10 52.14
C ALA A 353 -2.78 -0.09 52.07
N VAL A 354 -2.25 -0.25 50.86
CA VAL A 354 -0.82 -0.23 50.61
C VAL A 354 -0.51 0.76 49.52
N GLY A 355 0.54 1.58 49.73
CA GLY A 355 1.08 2.46 48.69
C GLY A 355 2.58 2.25 48.61
N VAL A 356 3.12 2.05 47.41
CA VAL A 356 4.55 1.79 47.19
C VAL A 356 5.06 2.70 46.08
N GLY A 357 6.10 3.49 46.38
CA GLY A 357 6.93 4.14 45.38
C GLY A 357 8.23 3.33 45.18
N ALA A 358 8.53 2.96 43.95
CA ALA A 358 9.73 2.22 43.63
C ALA A 358 10.59 2.96 42.62
N LEU A 359 11.91 2.93 42.82
CA LEU A 359 12.91 3.43 41.87
C LEU A 359 13.73 2.27 41.39
N ARG A 360 13.81 2.09 40.06
CA ARG A 360 14.66 1.09 39.42
C ARG A 360 15.65 1.77 38.51
N TRP A 361 16.95 1.53 38.74
CA TRP A 361 18.02 2.09 37.93
C TRP A 361 19.06 1.02 37.60
N ARG A 362 19.39 0.85 36.33
CA ARG A 362 20.44 -0.07 35.90
C ARG A 362 21.81 0.61 36.07
N LEU A 363 22.46 0.44 37.20
CA LEU A 363 23.75 1.05 37.48
C LEU A 363 24.93 0.26 36.89
N LEU A 364 24.80 -1.07 36.85
CA LEU A 364 25.79 -2.00 36.28
C LEU A 364 25.07 -2.97 35.36
N ASP A 365 25.30 -2.85 34.07
CA ASP A 365 24.66 -3.70 33.04
C ASP A 365 25.66 -4.26 32.03
N PHE A 366 26.95 -3.98 32.22
CA PHE A 366 28.06 -4.48 31.40
C PHE A 366 27.89 -4.13 29.89
N GLY A 367 27.36 -2.95 29.59
CA GLY A 367 27.21 -2.44 28.24
C GLY A 367 25.92 -2.89 27.53
N LYS A 368 24.94 -3.43 28.25
CA LYS A 368 23.67 -3.86 27.64
C LYS A 368 22.88 -2.68 27.08
N ILE A 369 22.76 -1.55 27.81
CA ILE A 369 22.10 -0.35 27.31
C ILE A 369 22.83 0.22 26.10
N ASP A 370 24.18 0.24 26.13
CA ASP A 370 24.98 0.67 24.98
C ASP A 370 24.70 -0.16 23.74
N ALA A 371 24.54 -1.48 23.88
CA ALA A 371 24.19 -2.39 22.80
C ALA A 371 22.75 -2.15 22.31
N GLU A 372 21.79 -1.93 23.21
CA GLU A 372 20.39 -1.60 22.86
C GLU A 372 20.31 -0.26 22.08
N VAL A 373 21.06 0.76 22.50
CA VAL A 373 21.15 2.06 21.78
C VAL A 373 21.87 1.89 20.43
N ALA A 374 22.95 1.11 20.37
CA ALA A 374 23.67 0.84 19.13
C ALA A 374 22.76 0.11 18.12
N GLN A 375 21.97 -0.87 18.57
CA GLN A 375 20.98 -1.56 17.76
C GLN A 375 19.92 -0.59 17.21
N ALA A 376 19.35 0.29 18.05
CA ALA A 376 18.37 1.28 17.63
C ALA A 376 18.95 2.27 16.59
N ARG A 377 20.21 2.71 16.77
CA ARG A 377 20.91 3.55 15.79
C ARG A 377 21.16 2.81 14.47
N GLY A 378 21.52 1.53 14.51
CA GLY A 378 21.65 0.68 13.33
C GLY A 378 20.34 0.58 12.55
N ALA A 379 19.24 0.32 13.25
CA ALA A 379 17.90 0.27 12.63
C ALA A 379 17.46 1.62 12.04
N ASN A 380 17.84 2.74 12.65
CA ASN A 380 17.58 4.07 12.08
C ASN A 380 18.43 4.33 10.83
N ALA A 381 19.69 3.90 10.81
CA ALA A 381 20.55 4.01 9.62
C ALA A 381 20.01 3.15 8.46
N GLU A 382 19.49 1.95 8.74
CA GLU A 382 18.80 1.11 7.77
C GLU A 382 17.54 1.81 7.22
N ALA A 383 16.68 2.33 8.10
CA ALA A 383 15.47 3.04 7.70
C ALA A 383 15.78 4.28 6.83
N LEU A 384 16.86 5.00 7.11
CA LEU A 384 17.33 6.11 6.28
C LEU A 384 17.78 5.64 4.89
N ALA A 385 18.48 4.52 4.80
CA ALA A 385 18.87 3.95 3.51
C ALA A 385 17.65 3.50 2.69
N VAL A 386 16.67 2.87 3.34
CA VAL A 386 15.39 2.47 2.72
C VAL A 386 14.61 3.69 2.21
N TYR A 387 14.52 4.77 3.00
CA TYR A 387 13.90 6.02 2.58
C TYR A 387 14.59 6.61 1.34
N ARG A 388 15.92 6.71 1.36
CA ARG A 388 16.69 7.20 0.20
C ARG A 388 16.49 6.36 -1.04
N GLN A 389 16.45 5.03 -0.87
CA GLN A 389 16.17 4.11 -1.98
C GLN A 389 14.76 4.29 -2.54
N ALA A 390 13.76 4.51 -1.69
CA ALA A 390 12.38 4.78 -2.13
C ALA A 390 12.31 6.06 -2.98
N VAL A 391 13.03 7.12 -2.56
CA VAL A 391 13.12 8.37 -3.34
C VAL A 391 13.75 8.16 -4.72
N LEU A 392 14.85 7.41 -4.80
CA LEU A 392 15.52 7.13 -6.08
C LEU A 392 14.65 6.28 -7.01
N ARG A 393 13.99 5.24 -6.47
CA ARG A 393 13.04 4.42 -7.24
C ARG A 393 11.85 5.23 -7.74
N ALA A 394 11.36 6.14 -6.94
CA ALA A 394 10.27 7.02 -7.37
C ALA A 394 10.67 7.91 -8.55
N ALA A 395 11.89 8.45 -8.54
CA ALA A 395 12.41 9.21 -9.67
C ALA A 395 12.58 8.33 -10.92
N GLU A 396 13.13 7.11 -10.75
CA GLU A 396 13.26 6.12 -11.82
C GLU A 396 11.90 5.76 -12.42
N ASP A 397 10.87 5.51 -11.59
CA ASP A 397 9.53 5.18 -12.06
C ASP A 397 8.93 6.30 -12.93
N VAL A 398 9.10 7.57 -12.53
CA VAL A 398 8.61 8.72 -13.29
C VAL A 398 9.34 8.84 -14.62
N GLU A 399 10.68 8.79 -14.61
CA GLU A 399 11.51 8.87 -15.83
C GLU A 399 11.15 7.75 -16.81
N ASN A 400 11.06 6.52 -16.32
CA ASN A 400 10.70 5.37 -17.15
C ASN A 400 9.28 5.48 -17.70
N SER A 401 8.33 6.00 -16.91
CA SER A 401 6.94 6.14 -17.34
C SER A 401 6.78 7.21 -18.43
N PHE A 402 7.48 8.33 -18.33
CA PHE A 402 7.48 9.37 -19.36
C PHE A 402 8.11 8.85 -20.65
N SER A 403 9.26 8.19 -20.54
CA SER A 403 9.90 7.57 -21.72
C SER A 403 9.00 6.52 -22.36
N LEU A 404 8.36 5.65 -21.55
CA LEU A 404 7.44 4.62 -22.06
C LEU A 404 6.31 5.26 -22.88
N LEU A 405 5.63 6.27 -22.32
CA LEU A 405 4.51 6.93 -23.01
C LEU A 405 4.96 7.57 -24.32
N SER A 406 6.02 8.40 -24.28
CA SER A 406 6.54 9.10 -25.46
C SER A 406 6.96 8.14 -26.57
N GLN A 407 7.68 7.06 -26.23
CA GLN A 407 8.13 6.09 -27.26
C GLN A 407 6.96 5.24 -27.79
N THR A 408 5.97 4.92 -26.95
CA THR A 408 4.78 4.18 -27.43
C THR A 408 3.92 5.04 -28.36
N GLU A 409 3.76 6.32 -28.07
CA GLU A 409 3.04 7.27 -28.96
C GLU A 409 3.78 7.46 -30.30
N ALA A 410 5.10 7.61 -30.25
CA ALA A 410 5.92 7.70 -31.45
C ALA A 410 5.80 6.42 -32.32
N TYR A 411 5.90 5.24 -31.69
CA TYR A 411 5.72 3.96 -32.37
C TYR A 411 4.34 3.80 -32.99
N GLN A 412 3.27 4.19 -32.27
CA GLN A 412 1.91 4.20 -32.79
C GLN A 412 1.77 5.09 -34.04
N SER A 413 2.44 6.25 -34.06
CA SER A 413 2.42 7.16 -35.22
C SER A 413 3.05 6.52 -36.47
N GLU A 414 4.16 5.81 -36.30
CA GLU A 414 4.83 5.11 -37.41
C GLU A 414 3.96 3.93 -37.91
N LEU A 415 3.38 3.14 -37.00
CA LEU A 415 2.45 2.07 -37.37
C LEU A 415 1.22 2.58 -38.13
N GLN A 416 0.70 3.77 -37.75
CA GLN A 416 -0.41 4.39 -38.47
C GLN A 416 -0.04 4.70 -39.92
N ALA A 417 1.16 5.21 -40.16
CA ALA A 417 1.67 5.51 -41.51
C ALA A 417 1.92 4.21 -42.29
N GLU A 418 2.48 3.18 -41.66
CA GLU A 418 2.70 1.85 -42.26
C GLU A 418 1.37 1.22 -42.72
N VAL A 419 0.35 1.18 -41.84
CA VAL A 419 -0.97 0.62 -42.18
C VAL A 419 -1.58 1.35 -43.36
N GLN A 420 -1.48 2.70 -43.43
CA GLN A 420 -2.00 3.46 -44.58
C GLN A 420 -1.31 3.07 -45.90
N ALA A 421 0.00 2.88 -45.88
CA ALA A 421 0.76 2.45 -47.07
C ALA A 421 0.41 1.00 -47.49
N LEU A 422 0.27 0.10 -46.51
CA LEU A 422 -0.05 -1.32 -46.77
C LEU A 422 -1.50 -1.49 -47.25
N VAL A 423 -2.46 -0.70 -46.81
CA VAL A 423 -3.84 -0.69 -47.37
C VAL A 423 -3.79 -0.38 -48.87
N GLN A 424 -3.07 0.68 -49.27
CA GLN A 424 -2.92 1.01 -50.69
C GLN A 424 -2.20 -0.08 -51.47
N ALA A 425 -1.11 -0.65 -50.92
CA ALA A 425 -0.37 -1.73 -51.57
C ALA A 425 -1.25 -2.96 -51.79
N ARG A 426 -2.02 -3.36 -50.79
CA ARG A 426 -2.94 -4.51 -50.87
C ARG A 426 -4.03 -4.29 -51.93
N ASP A 427 -4.65 -3.13 -51.92
CA ASP A 427 -5.74 -2.80 -52.86
C ASP A 427 -5.23 -2.79 -54.34
N LEU A 428 -4.06 -2.22 -54.57
CA LEU A 428 -3.41 -2.22 -55.87
C LEU A 428 -2.99 -3.65 -56.31
N SER A 429 -2.48 -4.47 -55.39
CA SER A 429 -2.16 -5.86 -55.66
C SER A 429 -3.40 -6.68 -56.03
N GLU A 430 -4.51 -6.52 -55.33
CA GLU A 430 -5.74 -7.20 -55.66
C GLU A 430 -6.27 -6.80 -57.05
N GLN A 431 -6.24 -5.50 -57.41
CA GLN A 431 -6.62 -5.02 -58.76
C GLN A 431 -5.70 -5.61 -59.82
N ALA A 432 -4.39 -5.63 -59.63
CA ALA A 432 -3.41 -6.20 -60.56
C ALA A 432 -3.58 -7.72 -60.75
N TYR A 433 -3.90 -8.45 -59.66
CA TYR A 433 -4.21 -9.88 -59.72
C TYR A 433 -5.51 -10.16 -60.52
N ARG A 434 -6.57 -9.34 -60.28
CA ARG A 434 -7.81 -9.45 -61.06
C ARG A 434 -7.56 -9.22 -62.55
N ALA A 435 -6.65 -8.30 -62.90
CA ALA A 435 -6.22 -8.04 -64.31
C ALA A 435 -5.25 -9.12 -64.85
N GLY A 436 -4.81 -10.05 -64.03
CA GLY A 436 -3.86 -11.12 -64.43
C GLY A 436 -2.42 -10.66 -64.59
N SER A 437 -2.03 -9.50 -64.06
CA SER A 437 -0.68 -8.93 -64.21
C SER A 437 0.29 -9.34 -63.12
N ILE A 438 -0.17 -9.85 -61.97
CA ILE A 438 0.64 -10.37 -60.86
C ILE A 438 0.09 -11.72 -60.39
N THR A 439 0.85 -12.41 -59.54
CA THR A 439 0.49 -13.72 -58.96
C THR A 439 -0.39 -13.55 -57.70
N LEU A 440 -1.11 -14.62 -57.34
CA LEU A 440 -1.82 -14.66 -56.06
C LEU A 440 -0.86 -14.49 -54.87
N THR A 441 0.36 -15.01 -54.97
CA THR A 441 1.35 -14.91 -53.90
C THR A 441 1.64 -13.45 -53.53
N ASP A 442 1.69 -12.55 -54.51
CA ASP A 442 1.94 -11.12 -54.27
C ASP A 442 0.78 -10.48 -53.49
N VAL A 443 -0.47 -10.86 -53.76
CA VAL A 443 -1.65 -10.43 -53.03
C VAL A 443 -1.63 -10.94 -51.57
N LEU A 444 -1.36 -12.25 -51.42
CA LEU A 444 -1.31 -12.87 -50.08
C LEU A 444 -0.18 -12.32 -49.23
N ASP A 445 0.93 -11.90 -49.82
CA ASP A 445 2.04 -11.26 -49.08
C ASP A 445 1.65 -9.86 -48.61
N ALA A 446 1.03 -9.06 -49.47
CA ALA A 446 0.52 -7.73 -49.08
C ALA A 446 -0.56 -7.83 -48.00
N ASP A 447 -1.44 -8.81 -48.08
CA ASP A 447 -2.52 -9.06 -47.15
C ASP A 447 -2.00 -9.47 -45.76
N ARG A 448 -0.98 -10.38 -45.71
CA ARG A 448 -0.32 -10.77 -44.46
C ARG A 448 0.41 -9.62 -43.78
N GLN A 449 1.10 -8.77 -44.57
CA GLN A 449 1.79 -7.60 -44.02
C GLN A 449 0.76 -6.60 -43.45
N LEU A 450 -0.34 -6.34 -44.16
CA LEU A 450 -1.39 -5.45 -43.67
C LEU A 450 -2.03 -5.96 -42.38
N LEU A 451 -2.37 -7.25 -42.30
CA LEU A 451 -2.96 -7.87 -41.11
C LEU A 451 -2.03 -7.72 -39.89
N ALA A 452 -0.73 -8.03 -40.09
CA ALA A 452 0.25 -7.92 -39.01
C ALA A 452 0.39 -6.47 -38.51
N ALA A 453 0.47 -5.50 -39.44
CA ALA A 453 0.58 -4.08 -39.09
C ALA A 453 -0.69 -3.54 -38.43
N GLN A 454 -1.88 -3.96 -38.85
CA GLN A 454 -3.14 -3.58 -38.22
C GLN A 454 -3.28 -4.13 -36.81
N ASP A 455 -2.95 -5.41 -36.60
CA ASP A 455 -2.96 -6.03 -35.28
C ASP A 455 -1.99 -5.33 -34.31
N GLU A 456 -0.80 -4.97 -34.79
CA GLU A 456 0.22 -4.24 -34.01
C GLU A 456 -0.24 -2.81 -33.70
N LEU A 457 -0.84 -2.11 -34.67
CA LEU A 457 -1.39 -0.77 -34.45
C LEU A 457 -2.46 -0.78 -33.37
N ASP A 458 -3.39 -1.75 -33.40
CA ASP A 458 -4.46 -1.81 -32.39
C ASP A 458 -3.94 -2.26 -31.01
N ALA A 459 -2.91 -3.10 -30.99
CA ALA A 459 -2.18 -3.38 -29.75
C ALA A 459 -1.51 -2.11 -29.21
N SER A 460 -0.81 -1.35 -30.05
CA SER A 460 -0.09 -0.13 -29.66
C SER A 460 -1.02 0.96 -29.11
N LYS A 461 -2.26 1.09 -29.60
CA LYS A 461 -3.28 2.02 -29.06
C LYS A 461 -3.61 1.70 -27.60
N ALA A 462 -3.84 0.41 -27.31
CA ALA A 462 -4.09 -0.04 -25.93
C ALA A 462 -2.85 0.16 -25.06
N ASP A 463 -1.65 -0.13 -25.58
CA ASP A 463 -0.39 0.03 -24.85
C ASP A 463 -0.08 1.51 -24.54
N ALA A 464 -0.39 2.43 -25.46
CA ALA A 464 -0.25 3.87 -25.21
C ALA A 464 -1.21 4.37 -24.12
N ALA A 465 -2.46 3.93 -24.13
CA ALA A 465 -3.42 4.25 -23.06
C ALA A 465 -2.98 3.68 -21.70
N ARG A 466 -2.42 2.46 -21.68
CA ARG A 466 -1.84 1.83 -20.49
C ARG A 466 -0.57 2.54 -20.01
N ALA A 467 0.28 3.00 -20.92
CA ALA A 467 1.44 3.82 -20.59
C ALA A 467 1.03 5.12 -19.87
N ALA A 468 -0.04 5.76 -20.29
CA ALA A 468 -0.60 6.91 -19.57
C ALA A 468 -1.04 6.55 -18.14
N VAL A 469 -1.65 5.38 -17.92
CA VAL A 469 -1.98 4.87 -16.57
C VAL A 469 -0.72 4.72 -15.72
N VAL A 470 0.35 4.18 -16.30
CA VAL A 470 1.65 4.04 -15.60
C VAL A 470 2.21 5.40 -15.20
N VAL A 471 2.07 6.44 -16.04
CA VAL A 471 2.46 7.82 -15.69
C VAL A 471 1.66 8.33 -14.51
N PHE A 472 0.33 8.26 -14.53
CA PHE A 472 -0.49 8.72 -13.40
C PHE A 472 -0.16 7.97 -12.11
N ARG A 473 0.09 6.67 -12.18
CA ARG A 473 0.54 5.86 -11.04
C ARG A 473 1.89 6.32 -10.51
N SER A 474 2.89 6.57 -11.38
CA SER A 474 4.24 7.00 -10.99
C SER A 474 4.25 8.39 -10.34
N LEU A 475 3.33 9.28 -10.76
CA LEU A 475 3.08 10.57 -10.15
C LEU A 475 2.31 10.51 -8.83
N GLY A 476 1.94 9.31 -8.36
CA GLY A 476 1.18 9.14 -7.12
C GLY A 476 -0.29 9.54 -7.26
N GLY A 477 -0.88 9.38 -8.45
CA GLY A 477 -2.30 9.64 -8.71
C GLY A 477 -3.22 8.56 -8.13
N GLY A 478 -4.51 8.88 -7.95
CA GLY A 478 -5.55 7.93 -7.50
C GLY A 478 -5.93 8.02 -6.03
N TRP A 479 -5.41 9.00 -5.28
CA TRP A 479 -5.79 9.28 -3.91
C TRP A 479 -5.70 10.79 -3.61
N ASP A 480 -6.42 11.22 -2.58
CA ASP A 480 -6.39 12.59 -2.09
C ASP A 480 -5.24 12.74 -1.09
N ALA A 481 -4.13 13.33 -1.54
CA ALA A 481 -2.96 13.54 -0.71
C ALA A 481 -3.22 14.67 0.30
N PRO A 482 -2.82 14.52 1.56
CA PRO A 482 -2.89 15.63 2.52
C PRO A 482 -2.02 16.80 2.02
N HIS A 483 -2.61 17.99 2.03
CA HIS A 483 -1.97 19.24 1.64
C HIS A 483 -0.96 19.73 2.67
#